data_7da90b1992b89eb43f091bd833521d1f
#
_entry.id   7da90b1992b89eb43f091bd833521d1f
#
_cell.length_a   1.000
_cell.length_b   1.000
_cell.length_c   1.000
_cell.angle_alpha   90.00
_cell.angle_beta   90.00
_cell.angle_gamma   90.00
#
_symmetry.space_group_name_H-M   'P 1'
#
loop_
_entity.id
_entity.type
_entity.pdbx_description
1 polymer ?
#
loop_
_entity_poly.entity_id
_entity_poly.type
_entity_poly.pdbx_seq_one_letter_code
_entity_poly.pdbx_strand_id
1 'polypeptide(L)'
;MDKTIDKSIQMDSRMKEFFECIGGDADTQQQRIQCIRNGLAAVADMLRLGKAEITVDIPKNRFMPLGERSSAVLYEEDGAELGIPVDIEMKIRTGGTVFIKDYPYGPGYSEEEIQTHRFIFREIFIQYNRTLAQCMLEKIMHTDINTGVANQDSLMYYAVNLIKNGRIGDYTGIFFNIHNFKYVNKVFDYSQGDVILRNYAQMVKSYLDSDEEIARLGGDNFVVICRNENVSDFINKIKDVHISHEYRSVKREFQLGVTAGIAGLEGVAKPREVMARTSIAYQAARKTGAGSIVVYTKEIQKHLMDDQEILAAFPQALVAGEFVVYYQPKVRIADKSIYGAEALVRWVRDGQVVTPARFIPQLEREGSVCRLDYYMLEQVCGFLKSRLNKGQKIVPVSVNFSRRHLEESDLVERITGTIDRFGIDRSYIEIELTESEDYQNYEIMSSVIERLKERGISTSIDDFGTGFSSLNMIKKVDLDTIKIDKSLIPFDDVSNNKHQDIVMFSSIIDLIGRLGKRSVAEGVETHQQLDYLGKLGCDIVQGYVFDKPLPKDEFERRLEWGYSL
;
A
#
# COMPACT_ATOMS: atom_id res chain seq x y z
N MET A 1 68.39 -31.81 -32.56
CA MET A 1 67.46 -31.35 -31.53
C MET A 1 66.23 -30.86 -32.23
N ASP A 2 65.08 -31.27 -31.78
CA ASP A 2 63.73 -30.99 -32.26
C ASP A 2 63.21 -31.80 -33.44
N LYS A 3 62.90 -33.05 -33.15
CA LYS A 3 61.92 -33.86 -33.89
C LYS A 3 61.06 -34.63 -32.91
N THR A 4 60.27 -33.94 -32.08
CA THR A 4 59.41 -34.66 -31.11
C THR A 4 58.19 -33.83 -30.62
N ILE A 5 57.59 -33.00 -31.46
CA ILE A 5 56.28 -32.45 -31.20
C ILE A 5 55.54 -32.28 -32.53
N ASP A 6 55.14 -33.37 -33.16
CA ASP A 6 54.12 -33.39 -34.19
C ASP A 6 53.47 -34.78 -34.26
N LYS A 7 52.96 -35.26 -33.15
CA LYS A 7 51.84 -36.15 -33.10
C LYS A 7 50.60 -35.31 -32.85
N SER A 8 50.16 -34.61 -33.89
CA SER A 8 48.81 -34.17 -33.97
C SER A 8 47.94 -35.40 -33.69
N ILE A 9 47.22 -35.36 -32.58
CA ILE A 9 46.18 -36.31 -32.26
C ILE A 9 45.16 -36.17 -33.39
N GLN A 10 45.24 -37.07 -34.41
CA GLN A 10 44.15 -37.26 -35.36
C GLN A 10 42.98 -37.77 -34.54
N MET A 11 42.14 -36.89 -34.13
CA MET A 11 40.90 -37.20 -33.44
C MET A 11 40.09 -38.12 -34.36
N ASP A 12 39.75 -39.36 -33.89
CA ASP A 12 38.90 -40.30 -34.63
C ASP A 12 37.69 -39.53 -35.17
N SER A 13 37.35 -39.75 -36.44
CA SER A 13 36.22 -39.05 -37.08
C SER A 13 34.89 -39.16 -36.30
N ARG A 14 34.68 -40.27 -35.61
CA ARG A 14 33.51 -40.53 -34.75
C ARG A 14 33.54 -39.69 -33.49
N MET A 15 34.72 -39.50 -32.89
CA MET A 15 34.86 -38.57 -31.75
C MET A 15 34.61 -37.12 -32.15
N LYS A 16 35.02 -36.74 -33.36
CA LYS A 16 34.72 -35.43 -33.91
C LYS A 16 33.23 -35.23 -34.08
N GLU A 17 32.54 -36.20 -34.71
CA GLU A 17 31.08 -36.20 -34.87
C GLU A 17 30.36 -36.14 -33.52
N PHE A 18 30.79 -36.91 -32.52
CA PHE A 18 30.27 -36.85 -31.16
C PHE A 18 30.31 -35.43 -30.58
N PHE A 19 31.49 -34.76 -30.64
CA PHE A 19 31.63 -33.40 -30.11
C PHE A 19 30.81 -32.37 -30.88
N GLU A 20 30.72 -32.51 -32.21
CA GLU A 20 29.85 -31.66 -33.05
C GLU A 20 28.39 -31.82 -32.66
N CYS A 21 27.91 -33.05 -32.46
CA CYS A 21 26.53 -33.35 -32.05
C CYS A 21 26.23 -32.78 -30.66
N ILE A 22 27.05 -33.09 -29.63
CA ILE A 22 26.77 -32.66 -28.26
C ILE A 22 26.99 -31.16 -28.07
N GLY A 23 27.86 -30.52 -28.88
CA GLY A 23 28.10 -29.08 -28.87
C GLY A 23 27.09 -28.25 -29.67
N GLY A 24 26.20 -28.88 -30.44
CA GLY A 24 25.20 -28.24 -31.25
C GLY A 24 24.25 -27.32 -30.43
N ASP A 25 23.58 -26.38 -31.09
CA ASP A 25 22.65 -25.48 -30.45
C ASP A 25 21.40 -26.24 -29.93
N ALA A 26 21.03 -25.94 -28.70
CA ALA A 26 19.85 -26.50 -28.06
C ALA A 26 19.28 -25.50 -27.06
N ASP A 27 18.06 -25.04 -27.33
CA ASP A 27 17.35 -24.04 -26.49
C ASP A 27 16.54 -24.70 -25.37
N THR A 28 16.28 -26.01 -25.48
CA THR A 28 15.52 -26.77 -24.49
C THR A 28 16.27 -28.03 -24.03
N GLN A 29 15.91 -28.51 -22.83
CA GLN A 29 16.45 -29.78 -22.31
C GLN A 29 16.16 -30.96 -23.25
N GLN A 30 14.99 -31.01 -23.90
CA GLN A 30 14.62 -32.07 -24.83
C GLN A 30 15.50 -32.05 -26.09
N GLN A 31 15.75 -30.86 -26.65
CA GLN A 31 16.67 -30.71 -27.78
C GLN A 31 18.08 -31.13 -27.38
N ARG A 32 18.54 -30.76 -26.20
CA ARG A 32 19.87 -31.17 -25.69
C ARG A 32 19.98 -32.68 -25.52
N ILE A 33 18.95 -33.33 -24.97
CA ILE A 33 18.93 -34.81 -24.90
C ILE A 33 19.00 -35.43 -26.29
N GLN A 34 18.32 -34.86 -27.28
CA GLN A 34 18.40 -35.38 -28.66
C GLN A 34 19.80 -35.19 -29.27
N CYS A 35 20.46 -34.06 -29.04
CA CYS A 35 21.85 -33.85 -29.43
C CYS A 35 22.79 -34.89 -28.78
N ILE A 36 22.59 -35.17 -27.51
CA ILE A 36 23.36 -36.19 -26.77
C ILE A 36 23.12 -37.59 -27.35
N ARG A 37 21.86 -37.96 -27.66
CA ARG A 37 21.50 -39.24 -28.29
C ARG A 37 22.23 -39.42 -29.62
N ASN A 38 22.18 -38.40 -30.47
CA ASN A 38 22.86 -38.46 -31.77
C ASN A 38 24.39 -38.59 -31.60
N GLY A 39 25.00 -37.85 -30.67
CA GLY A 39 26.41 -37.95 -30.37
C GLY A 39 26.82 -39.33 -29.82
N LEU A 40 26.05 -39.87 -28.86
CA LEU A 40 26.37 -41.20 -28.32
C LEU A 40 26.21 -42.32 -29.39
N ALA A 41 25.21 -42.21 -30.26
CA ALA A 41 25.07 -43.17 -31.37
C ALA A 41 26.31 -43.22 -32.28
N ALA A 42 27.00 -42.10 -32.51
CA ALA A 42 28.24 -42.06 -33.33
C ALA A 42 29.42 -42.79 -32.69
N VAL A 43 29.46 -42.94 -31.36
CA VAL A 43 30.61 -43.50 -30.61
C VAL A 43 30.26 -44.78 -29.84
N ALA A 44 29.00 -45.24 -29.87
CA ALA A 44 28.51 -46.33 -29.05
C ALA A 44 29.30 -47.64 -29.24
N ASP A 45 29.54 -48.01 -30.49
CA ASP A 45 30.38 -49.19 -30.82
C ASP A 45 31.79 -49.09 -30.26
N MET A 46 32.42 -47.90 -30.40
CA MET A 46 33.77 -47.66 -29.92
C MET A 46 33.82 -47.76 -28.40
N LEU A 47 32.79 -47.32 -27.73
CA LEU A 47 32.67 -47.33 -26.27
C LEU A 47 32.12 -48.65 -25.73
N ARG A 48 31.68 -49.59 -26.57
CA ARG A 48 30.96 -50.77 -26.14
C ARG A 48 29.74 -50.44 -25.30
N LEU A 49 29.09 -49.32 -25.63
CA LEU A 49 27.92 -48.82 -24.90
C LEU A 49 26.68 -49.60 -25.26
N GLY A 50 26.10 -50.29 -24.31
CA GLY A 50 24.83 -51.03 -24.49
C GLY A 50 23.61 -50.18 -24.14
N LYS A 51 23.70 -49.39 -23.03
CA LYS A 51 22.67 -48.46 -22.61
C LYS A 51 23.23 -47.33 -21.75
N ALA A 52 22.69 -46.13 -21.88
CA ALA A 52 22.98 -45.00 -20.98
C ALA A 52 21.67 -44.30 -20.54
N GLU A 53 21.56 -44.10 -19.26
CA GLU A 53 20.43 -43.37 -18.65
C GLU A 53 20.93 -42.18 -17.84
N ILE A 54 20.23 -41.06 -17.94
CA ILE A 54 20.45 -39.89 -17.11
C ILE A 54 19.30 -39.66 -16.17
N THR A 55 19.60 -39.37 -14.90
CA THR A 55 18.63 -38.89 -13.93
C THR A 55 19.15 -37.58 -13.34
N VAL A 56 18.34 -36.56 -13.40
CA VAL A 56 18.61 -35.24 -12.84
C VAL A 56 17.74 -35.04 -11.62
N ASP A 57 18.34 -34.75 -10.49
CA ASP A 57 17.67 -34.49 -9.23
C ASP A 57 18.08 -33.12 -8.70
N ILE A 58 17.14 -32.17 -8.78
CA ILE A 58 17.34 -30.79 -8.30
C ILE A 58 16.46 -30.63 -7.08
N PRO A 59 17.04 -30.54 -5.86
CA PRO A 59 16.25 -30.34 -4.65
C PRO A 59 15.58 -28.97 -4.65
N LYS A 60 14.53 -28.83 -3.84
CA LYS A 60 13.88 -27.53 -3.61
C LYS A 60 14.90 -26.48 -3.21
N ASN A 61 14.94 -25.39 -3.96
CA ASN A 61 15.81 -24.26 -3.68
C ASN A 61 15.12 -22.95 -4.12
N ARG A 62 15.79 -21.81 -3.94
CA ARG A 62 15.24 -20.49 -4.29
C ARG A 62 14.84 -20.38 -5.77
N PHE A 63 15.54 -21.06 -6.68
CA PHE A 63 15.32 -20.98 -8.13
C PHE A 63 14.37 -22.09 -8.64
N MET A 64 14.22 -23.16 -7.87
CA MET A 64 13.34 -24.30 -8.15
C MET A 64 12.53 -24.65 -6.88
N PRO A 65 11.48 -23.87 -6.55
CA PRO A 65 10.76 -24.01 -5.27
C PRO A 65 10.06 -25.36 -5.08
N LEU A 66 9.75 -26.05 -6.17
CA LEU A 66 9.16 -27.39 -6.13
C LEU A 66 10.19 -28.50 -6.19
N GLY A 67 11.44 -28.17 -6.56
CA GLY A 67 12.42 -29.14 -6.99
C GLY A 67 12.07 -29.73 -8.36
N GLU A 68 12.96 -30.51 -8.92
CA GLU A 68 12.72 -31.22 -10.18
C GLU A 68 13.46 -32.55 -10.16
N ARG A 69 12.78 -33.63 -10.56
CA ARG A 69 13.43 -34.90 -10.82
C ARG A 69 12.95 -35.43 -12.16
N SER A 70 13.90 -35.64 -13.06
CA SER A 70 13.63 -36.13 -14.40
C SER A 70 14.61 -37.23 -14.77
N SER A 71 14.18 -38.15 -15.62
CA SER A 71 15.03 -39.25 -16.13
C SER A 71 14.80 -39.40 -17.63
N ALA A 72 15.87 -39.72 -18.35
CA ALA A 72 15.81 -39.99 -19.79
C ALA A 72 16.80 -41.09 -20.17
N VAL A 73 16.47 -41.89 -21.17
CA VAL A 73 17.38 -42.80 -21.83
C VAL A 73 18.18 -41.99 -22.86
N LEU A 74 19.49 -41.96 -22.73
CA LEU A 74 20.40 -41.27 -23.64
C LEU A 74 20.81 -42.15 -24.83
N TYR A 75 20.95 -43.43 -24.61
CA TYR A 75 21.27 -44.45 -25.64
C TYR A 75 20.76 -45.82 -25.20
N GLU A 76 20.34 -46.65 -26.13
CA GLU A 76 19.97 -48.06 -25.92
C GLU A 76 20.16 -48.81 -27.21
N GLU A 77 20.94 -49.89 -27.15
CA GLU A 77 21.19 -50.82 -28.27
C GLU A 77 20.14 -51.95 -28.24
N ASP A 78 19.46 -52.12 -29.35
CA ASP A 78 18.40 -53.14 -29.47
C ASP A 78 18.96 -54.56 -29.32
N GLY A 79 18.42 -55.28 -28.32
CA GLY A 79 18.80 -56.69 -28.10
C GLY A 79 20.17 -56.90 -27.44
N ALA A 80 20.80 -55.87 -26.91
CA ALA A 80 22.10 -55.98 -26.24
C ALA A 80 22.00 -56.74 -24.90
N GLU A 81 22.91 -57.70 -24.68
CA GLU A 81 23.17 -58.23 -23.34
C GLU A 81 23.91 -57.18 -22.52
N LEU A 82 23.22 -56.59 -21.55
CA LEU A 82 23.80 -55.53 -20.71
C LEU A 82 24.60 -56.11 -19.55
N GLY A 83 25.82 -55.66 -19.39
CA GLY A 83 26.68 -55.98 -18.26
C GLY A 83 26.39 -55.14 -17.00
N ILE A 84 27.29 -55.22 -16.02
CA ILE A 84 27.14 -54.48 -14.77
C ILE A 84 27.37 -52.98 -15.06
N PRO A 85 26.39 -52.13 -14.68
CA PRO A 85 26.50 -50.68 -14.97
C PRO A 85 27.56 -50.01 -14.14
N VAL A 86 28.11 -48.93 -14.71
CA VAL A 86 28.97 -47.97 -14.03
C VAL A 86 28.09 -46.78 -13.64
N ASP A 87 28.06 -46.43 -12.35
CA ASP A 87 27.36 -45.25 -11.84
C ASP A 87 28.32 -44.05 -11.86
N ILE A 88 27.86 -42.96 -12.49
CA ILE A 88 28.58 -41.69 -12.55
C ILE A 88 27.72 -40.62 -11.91
N GLU A 89 28.18 -40.07 -10.79
CA GLU A 89 27.53 -38.98 -10.05
C GLU A 89 28.28 -37.66 -10.30
N MET A 90 27.54 -36.61 -10.66
CA MET A 90 28.07 -35.26 -10.87
C MET A 90 27.20 -34.22 -10.22
N LYS A 91 27.82 -33.25 -9.54
CA LYS A 91 27.08 -32.21 -8.81
C LYS A 91 26.92 -30.94 -9.63
N ILE A 92 25.72 -30.42 -9.66
CA ILE A 92 25.38 -29.11 -10.24
C ILE A 92 25.72 -28.04 -9.22
N ARG A 93 26.32 -26.93 -9.63
CA ARG A 93 26.67 -25.80 -8.73
C ARG A 93 25.47 -25.22 -7.97
N THR A 94 24.26 -25.35 -8.50
CA THR A 94 23.00 -24.88 -7.90
C THR A 94 22.42 -25.83 -6.84
N GLY A 95 23.13 -26.92 -6.50
CA GLY A 95 22.76 -27.87 -5.44
C GLY A 95 22.03 -29.14 -5.93
N GLY A 96 21.96 -29.37 -7.25
CA GLY A 96 21.41 -30.60 -7.81
C GLY A 96 22.48 -31.65 -8.08
N THR A 97 22.04 -32.87 -8.38
CA THR A 97 22.88 -34.01 -8.75
C THR A 97 22.39 -34.62 -10.06
N VAL A 98 23.32 -34.94 -10.92
CA VAL A 98 23.08 -35.72 -12.14
C VAL A 98 23.70 -37.11 -11.94
N PHE A 99 22.88 -38.11 -12.12
CA PHE A 99 23.26 -39.49 -12.07
C PHE A 99 23.20 -40.04 -13.50
N ILE A 100 24.29 -40.68 -13.95
CA ILE A 100 24.31 -41.38 -15.21
C ILE A 100 24.59 -42.84 -14.90
N LYS A 101 23.77 -43.75 -15.43
CA LYS A 101 23.97 -45.19 -15.43
C LYS A 101 24.39 -45.61 -16.82
N ASP A 102 25.58 -46.16 -16.91
CA ASP A 102 26.24 -46.58 -18.13
C ASP A 102 26.42 -48.09 -18.12
N TYR A 103 25.75 -48.76 -19.03
CA TYR A 103 25.74 -50.22 -19.14
C TYR A 103 26.58 -50.66 -20.32
N PRO A 104 27.60 -51.50 -20.10
CA PRO A 104 28.38 -52.10 -21.21
C PRO A 104 27.57 -53.05 -22.05
N TYR A 105 27.90 -53.14 -23.32
CA TYR A 105 27.52 -54.23 -24.16
C TYR A 105 28.42 -55.42 -23.86
N GLY A 106 27.85 -56.55 -23.35
CA GLY A 106 28.61 -57.74 -22.93
C GLY A 106 29.26 -57.60 -21.54
N PRO A 107 30.48 -58.18 -21.32
CA PRO A 107 31.12 -58.16 -20.01
C PRO A 107 31.46 -56.75 -19.56
N GLY A 108 31.62 -56.53 -18.23
CA GLY A 108 31.93 -55.24 -17.65
C GLY A 108 33.09 -54.52 -18.27
N TYR A 109 33.17 -53.17 -18.06
CA TYR A 109 34.28 -52.34 -18.57
C TYR A 109 35.59 -52.63 -17.83
N SER A 110 36.72 -52.52 -18.55
CA SER A 110 38.04 -52.40 -17.95
C SER A 110 38.26 -51.04 -17.30
N GLU A 111 39.31 -50.91 -16.52
CA GLU A 111 39.59 -49.63 -15.80
C GLU A 111 39.89 -48.48 -16.77
N GLU A 112 40.53 -48.75 -17.89
CA GLU A 112 40.84 -47.79 -18.95
C GLU A 112 39.55 -47.34 -19.69
N GLU A 113 38.69 -48.30 -20.01
CA GLU A 113 37.34 -47.98 -20.58
C GLU A 113 36.53 -47.12 -19.64
N ILE A 114 36.51 -47.41 -18.34
CA ILE A 114 35.79 -46.61 -17.33
C ILE A 114 36.29 -45.15 -17.32
N GLN A 115 37.62 -44.93 -17.45
CA GLN A 115 38.16 -43.56 -17.51
C GLN A 115 37.71 -42.83 -18.79
N THR A 116 37.64 -43.52 -19.91
CA THR A 116 37.18 -42.97 -21.18
C THR A 116 35.69 -42.62 -21.08
N HIS A 117 34.86 -43.51 -20.52
CA HIS A 117 33.42 -43.26 -20.29
C HIS A 117 33.19 -42.09 -19.35
N ARG A 118 33.95 -42.01 -18.26
CA ARG A 118 33.88 -40.87 -17.34
C ARG A 118 34.21 -39.54 -18.04
N PHE A 119 35.15 -39.53 -18.96
CA PHE A 119 35.47 -38.36 -19.74
C PHE A 119 34.30 -37.96 -20.67
N ILE A 120 33.76 -38.91 -21.44
CA ILE A 120 32.64 -38.71 -22.35
C ILE A 120 31.39 -38.17 -21.59
N PHE A 121 31.01 -38.84 -20.51
CA PHE A 121 29.84 -38.41 -19.73
C PHE A 121 30.04 -37.12 -18.97
N ARG A 122 31.31 -36.75 -18.66
CA ARG A 122 31.64 -35.43 -18.15
C ARG A 122 31.40 -34.34 -19.19
N GLU A 123 31.76 -34.55 -20.44
CA GLU A 123 31.50 -33.60 -21.53
C GLU A 123 29.96 -33.47 -21.79
N ILE A 124 29.24 -34.57 -21.80
CA ILE A 124 27.77 -34.58 -21.86
C ILE A 124 27.19 -33.76 -20.71
N PHE A 125 27.66 -33.97 -19.48
CA PHE A 125 27.20 -33.21 -18.31
C PHE A 125 27.45 -31.71 -18.46
N ILE A 126 28.61 -31.31 -18.98
CA ILE A 126 28.94 -29.90 -19.19
C ILE A 126 27.93 -29.24 -20.14
N GLN A 127 27.65 -29.90 -21.29
CA GLN A 127 26.69 -29.36 -22.27
C GLN A 127 25.23 -29.38 -21.74
N TYR A 128 24.82 -30.43 -21.06
CA TYR A 128 23.53 -30.51 -20.43
C TYR A 128 23.34 -29.43 -19.37
N ASN A 129 24.31 -29.23 -18.48
CA ASN A 129 24.29 -28.21 -17.43
C ASN A 129 24.28 -26.79 -17.99
N ARG A 130 24.98 -26.55 -19.12
CA ARG A 130 24.94 -25.28 -19.83
C ARG A 130 23.49 -24.96 -20.31
N THR A 131 22.85 -25.91 -20.99
CA THR A 131 21.46 -25.74 -21.45
C THR A 131 20.48 -25.58 -20.30
N LEU A 132 20.63 -26.36 -19.22
CA LEU A 132 19.83 -26.23 -18.01
C LEU A 132 19.96 -24.82 -17.42
N ALA A 133 21.17 -24.29 -17.33
CA ALA A 133 21.42 -22.95 -16.82
C ALA A 133 20.80 -21.86 -17.72
N GLN A 134 20.85 -22.03 -19.04
CA GLN A 134 20.21 -21.12 -19.99
C GLN A 134 18.68 -21.13 -19.82
N CYS A 135 18.04 -22.31 -19.78
CA CYS A 135 16.60 -22.42 -19.54
C CYS A 135 16.18 -21.80 -18.19
N MET A 136 17.01 -21.99 -17.14
CA MET A 136 16.75 -21.37 -15.83
C MET A 136 16.86 -19.84 -15.91
N LEU A 137 17.86 -19.30 -16.60
CA LEU A 137 18.02 -17.86 -16.79
C LEU A 137 16.84 -17.26 -17.54
N GLU A 138 16.39 -17.86 -18.64
CA GLU A 138 15.20 -17.41 -19.37
C GLU A 138 13.96 -17.42 -18.49
N LYS A 139 13.77 -18.49 -17.72
CA LYS A 139 12.63 -18.58 -16.79
C LYS A 139 12.68 -17.48 -15.73
N ILE A 140 13.86 -17.19 -15.17
CA ILE A 140 14.06 -16.12 -14.18
C ILE A 140 13.84 -14.74 -14.80
N MET A 141 14.27 -14.55 -16.06
CA MET A 141 14.08 -13.28 -16.76
C MET A 141 12.62 -12.97 -17.06
N HIS A 142 11.76 -13.98 -17.22
CA HIS A 142 10.39 -13.80 -17.69
C HIS A 142 9.30 -14.12 -16.67
N THR A 143 9.62 -14.84 -15.58
CA THR A 143 8.62 -15.23 -14.59
C THR A 143 9.01 -14.84 -13.16
N ASP A 144 8.01 -14.58 -12.32
CA ASP A 144 8.20 -14.53 -10.87
C ASP A 144 8.40 -15.96 -10.35
N ILE A 145 9.55 -16.21 -9.76
CA ILE A 145 9.99 -17.56 -9.33
C ILE A 145 9.03 -18.15 -8.27
N ASN A 146 8.50 -17.29 -7.39
CA ASN A 146 7.66 -17.75 -6.29
C ASN A 146 6.27 -18.17 -6.77
N THR A 147 5.68 -17.44 -7.69
CA THR A 147 4.31 -17.68 -8.15
C THR A 147 4.22 -18.37 -9.51
N GLY A 148 5.24 -18.24 -10.36
CA GLY A 148 5.26 -18.81 -11.70
C GLY A 148 4.40 -18.08 -12.74
N VAL A 149 3.84 -16.90 -12.39
CA VAL A 149 3.25 -15.97 -13.36
C VAL A 149 4.34 -15.06 -13.92
N ALA A 150 4.02 -14.23 -14.92
CA ALA A 150 5.00 -13.29 -15.46
C ALA A 150 5.56 -12.34 -14.37
N ASN A 151 6.78 -11.86 -14.57
CA ASN A 151 7.33 -10.76 -13.81
C ASN A 151 6.99 -9.41 -14.48
N GLN A 152 7.37 -8.32 -13.84
CA GLN A 152 7.11 -6.97 -14.36
C GLN A 152 7.68 -6.74 -15.75
N ASP A 153 8.90 -7.22 -16.02
CA ASP A 153 9.56 -6.98 -17.31
C ASP A 153 8.83 -7.68 -18.45
N SER A 154 8.36 -8.90 -18.22
CA SER A 154 7.55 -9.64 -19.19
C SER A 154 6.22 -8.97 -19.46
N LEU A 155 5.55 -8.44 -18.44
CA LEU A 155 4.33 -7.66 -18.63
C LEU A 155 4.59 -6.41 -19.47
N MET A 156 5.72 -5.73 -19.23
CA MET A 156 6.10 -4.57 -20.04
C MET A 156 6.40 -4.95 -21.48
N TYR A 157 7.06 -6.08 -21.71
CA TYR A 157 7.30 -6.60 -23.05
C TYR A 157 5.98 -6.96 -23.77
N TYR A 158 5.05 -7.58 -23.04
CA TYR A 158 3.71 -7.85 -23.55
C TYR A 158 2.98 -6.55 -23.95
N ALA A 159 3.00 -5.53 -23.11
CA ALA A 159 2.44 -4.22 -23.41
C ALA A 159 3.09 -3.56 -24.65
N VAL A 160 4.43 -3.69 -24.81
CA VAL A 160 5.14 -3.24 -26.04
C VAL A 160 4.57 -3.90 -27.28
N ASN A 161 4.31 -5.19 -27.23
CA ASN A 161 3.76 -5.92 -28.38
C ASN A 161 2.33 -5.48 -28.71
N LEU A 162 1.49 -5.25 -27.71
CA LEU A 162 0.14 -4.72 -27.91
C LEU A 162 0.17 -3.31 -28.54
N ILE A 163 1.08 -2.44 -28.08
CA ILE A 163 1.27 -1.08 -28.63
C ILE A 163 1.74 -1.16 -30.09
N LYS A 164 2.76 -1.97 -30.40
CA LYS A 164 3.29 -2.14 -31.75
C LYS A 164 2.24 -2.64 -32.74
N ASN A 165 1.34 -3.49 -32.27
CA ASN A 165 0.26 -4.07 -33.07
C ASN A 165 -1.00 -3.19 -33.12
N GLY A 166 -0.99 -2.00 -32.49
CA GLY A 166 -2.13 -1.10 -32.42
C GLY A 166 -3.32 -1.60 -31.60
N ARG A 167 -3.13 -2.65 -30.78
CA ARG A 167 -4.21 -3.34 -30.04
C ARG A 167 -4.33 -2.91 -28.59
N ILE A 168 -3.43 -2.09 -28.08
CA ILE A 168 -3.39 -1.74 -26.64
C ILE A 168 -4.71 -1.12 -26.15
N GLY A 169 -5.45 -0.40 -27.02
CA GLY A 169 -6.74 0.20 -26.70
C GLY A 169 -7.88 -0.79 -26.48
N ASP A 170 -7.73 -2.04 -26.94
CA ASP A 170 -8.71 -3.12 -26.72
C ASP A 170 -8.58 -3.73 -25.32
N TYR A 171 -7.58 -3.28 -24.54
CA TYR A 171 -7.23 -3.86 -23.24
C TYR A 171 -7.37 -2.85 -22.11
N THR A 172 -7.55 -3.40 -20.94
CA THR A 172 -7.57 -2.70 -19.66
C THR A 172 -6.48 -3.25 -18.76
N GLY A 173 -5.76 -2.36 -18.08
CA GLY A 173 -4.82 -2.71 -17.03
C GLY A 173 -5.51 -2.71 -15.66
N ILE A 174 -5.19 -3.70 -14.83
CA ILE A 174 -5.74 -3.84 -13.49
C ILE A 174 -4.59 -4.09 -12.52
N PHE A 175 -4.31 -3.13 -11.64
CA PHE A 175 -3.39 -3.32 -10.51
C PHE A 175 -4.20 -3.72 -9.29
N PHE A 176 -3.84 -4.80 -8.63
CA PHE A 176 -4.50 -5.20 -7.39
C PHE A 176 -3.54 -5.74 -6.34
N ASN A 177 -3.94 -5.60 -5.08
CA ASN A 177 -3.28 -6.14 -3.90
C ASN A 177 -4.25 -7.06 -3.15
N ILE A 178 -3.73 -8.18 -2.64
CA ILE A 178 -4.53 -9.15 -1.89
C ILE A 178 -4.71 -8.68 -0.45
N HIS A 179 -5.95 -8.61 0.00
CA HIS A 179 -6.27 -8.23 1.38
C HIS A 179 -5.88 -9.31 2.38
N ASN A 180 -5.47 -8.86 3.56
CA ASN A 180 -5.22 -9.72 4.72
C ASN A 180 -4.16 -10.81 4.49
N PHE A 181 -3.35 -10.73 3.42
CA PHE A 181 -2.30 -11.72 3.18
C PHE A 181 -1.25 -11.74 4.30
N LYS A 182 -1.05 -10.59 4.99
CA LYS A 182 -0.23 -10.54 6.23
C LYS A 182 -0.77 -11.44 7.33
N TYR A 183 -2.09 -11.63 7.43
CA TYR A 183 -2.70 -12.55 8.38
C TYR A 183 -2.38 -14.01 8.03
N VAL A 184 -2.38 -14.36 6.75
CA VAL A 184 -1.96 -15.68 6.27
C VAL A 184 -0.53 -15.98 6.75
N ASN A 185 0.40 -15.03 6.59
CA ASN A 185 1.79 -15.18 7.05
C ASN A 185 1.94 -15.23 8.58
N LYS A 186 0.98 -14.70 9.34
CA LYS A 186 0.97 -14.82 10.82
C LYS A 186 0.44 -16.17 11.30
N VAL A 187 -0.50 -16.77 10.56
CA VAL A 187 -1.11 -18.06 10.89
C VAL A 187 -0.21 -19.22 10.48
N PHE A 188 0.46 -19.08 9.33
CA PHE A 188 1.45 -20.01 8.82
C PHE A 188 2.81 -19.32 8.78
N ASP A 189 3.89 -20.08 8.63
CA ASP A 189 5.20 -19.50 8.36
C ASP A 189 5.26 -18.91 6.92
N TYR A 190 6.28 -18.10 6.65
CA TYR A 190 6.47 -17.47 5.34
C TYR A 190 6.55 -18.48 4.18
N SER A 191 7.04 -19.69 4.45
CA SER A 191 7.17 -20.73 3.44
C SER A 191 5.81 -21.24 2.97
N GLN A 192 4.84 -21.35 3.85
CA GLN A 192 3.47 -21.73 3.52
C GLN A 192 2.71 -20.57 2.88
N GLY A 193 2.96 -19.35 3.31
CA GLY A 193 2.44 -18.15 2.65
C GLY A 193 2.83 -18.09 1.17
N ASP A 194 4.07 -18.42 0.83
CA ASP A 194 4.53 -18.49 -0.57
C ASP A 194 3.79 -19.56 -1.38
N VAL A 195 3.47 -20.72 -0.77
CA VAL A 195 2.67 -21.77 -1.43
C VAL A 195 1.24 -21.29 -1.69
N ILE A 196 0.61 -20.66 -0.71
CA ILE A 196 -0.74 -20.09 -0.85
C ILE A 196 -0.77 -19.02 -1.93
N LEU A 197 0.23 -18.14 -1.95
CA LEU A 197 0.35 -17.07 -2.94
C LEU A 197 0.54 -17.63 -4.35
N ARG A 198 1.31 -18.70 -4.50
CA ARG A 198 1.46 -19.42 -5.77
C ARG A 198 0.13 -20.00 -6.25
N ASN A 199 -0.58 -20.70 -5.37
CA ASN A 199 -1.88 -21.30 -5.70
C ASN A 199 -2.88 -20.22 -6.12
N TYR A 200 -2.91 -19.09 -5.40
CA TYR A 200 -3.71 -17.92 -5.75
C TYR A 200 -3.36 -17.39 -7.15
N ALA A 201 -2.07 -17.15 -7.41
CA ALA A 201 -1.62 -16.60 -8.68
C ALA A 201 -1.93 -17.54 -9.87
N GLN A 202 -1.74 -18.85 -9.69
CA GLN A 202 -2.07 -19.82 -10.72
C GLN A 202 -3.58 -19.92 -10.97
N MET A 203 -4.39 -19.85 -9.92
CA MET A 203 -5.84 -19.81 -10.05
C MET A 203 -6.29 -18.55 -10.79
N VAL A 204 -5.77 -17.36 -10.40
CA VAL A 204 -6.08 -16.11 -11.10
C VAL A 204 -5.62 -16.15 -12.57
N LYS A 205 -4.46 -16.75 -12.85
CA LYS A 205 -4.00 -16.97 -14.23
C LYS A 205 -4.96 -17.83 -15.03
N SER A 206 -5.60 -18.83 -14.42
CA SER A 206 -6.58 -19.68 -15.10
C SER A 206 -7.89 -18.98 -15.46
N TYR A 207 -8.12 -17.77 -14.94
CA TYR A 207 -9.28 -16.94 -15.29
C TYR A 207 -9.06 -16.09 -16.55
N LEU A 208 -7.83 -16.04 -17.03
CA LEU A 208 -7.40 -15.23 -18.17
C LEU A 208 -7.38 -16.03 -19.45
N ASP A 209 -7.71 -15.40 -20.56
CA ASP A 209 -7.58 -15.93 -21.90
C ASP A 209 -6.10 -16.02 -22.34
N SER A 210 -5.84 -16.75 -23.42
CA SER A 210 -4.47 -16.99 -23.92
C SER A 210 -3.74 -15.73 -24.40
N ASP A 211 -4.47 -14.68 -24.70
CA ASP A 211 -3.96 -13.37 -25.11
C ASP A 211 -4.15 -12.29 -24.02
N GLU A 212 -4.18 -12.70 -22.77
CA GLU A 212 -4.19 -11.86 -21.57
C GLU A 212 -3.02 -12.25 -20.67
N GLU A 213 -2.51 -11.32 -19.87
CA GLU A 213 -1.32 -11.58 -19.08
C GLU A 213 -1.47 -11.07 -17.65
N ILE A 214 -0.98 -11.87 -16.70
CA ILE A 214 -0.82 -11.50 -15.28
C ILE A 214 0.64 -11.50 -14.89
N ALA A 215 1.05 -10.45 -14.18
CA ALA A 215 2.39 -10.37 -13.59
C ALA A 215 2.32 -10.05 -12.10
N ARG A 216 3.31 -10.56 -11.35
CA ARG A 216 3.56 -10.17 -9.97
C ARG A 216 4.63 -9.10 -9.90
N LEU A 217 4.37 -8.05 -9.11
CA LEU A 217 5.30 -6.94 -8.91
C LEU A 217 6.16 -7.10 -7.64
N GLY A 218 5.76 -7.99 -6.75
CA GLY A 218 6.38 -8.24 -5.47
C GLY A 218 5.37 -8.20 -4.32
N GLY A 219 5.70 -8.89 -3.21
CA GLY A 219 4.76 -9.06 -2.11
C GLY A 219 3.45 -9.71 -2.58
N ASP A 220 2.35 -9.07 -2.26
CA ASP A 220 0.97 -9.44 -2.62
C ASP A 220 0.38 -8.54 -3.73
N ASN A 221 1.24 -7.87 -4.54
CA ASN A 221 0.84 -6.97 -5.61
C ASN A 221 0.95 -7.65 -6.99
N PHE A 222 -0.13 -7.52 -7.76
CA PHE A 222 -0.26 -8.05 -9.11
C PHE A 222 -0.76 -7.01 -10.10
N VAL A 223 -0.39 -7.19 -11.37
CA VAL A 223 -0.97 -6.43 -12.49
C VAL A 223 -1.43 -7.40 -13.55
N VAL A 224 -2.61 -7.12 -14.09
CA VAL A 224 -3.21 -7.87 -15.20
C VAL A 224 -3.43 -6.91 -16.37
N ILE A 225 -3.21 -7.37 -17.57
CA ILE A 225 -3.67 -6.75 -18.81
C ILE A 225 -4.66 -7.73 -19.43
N CYS A 226 -5.94 -7.37 -19.43
CA CYS A 226 -7.02 -8.19 -19.99
C CYS A 226 -7.85 -7.40 -20.98
N ARG A 227 -8.63 -8.09 -21.82
CA ARG A 227 -9.55 -7.47 -22.78
C ARG A 227 -10.61 -6.66 -22.05
N ASN A 228 -11.04 -5.55 -22.68
CA ASN A 228 -12.06 -4.65 -22.12
C ASN A 228 -13.36 -5.39 -21.77
N GLU A 229 -13.74 -6.38 -22.59
CA GLU A 229 -14.95 -7.19 -22.42
C GLU A 229 -14.88 -8.13 -21.19
N ASN A 230 -13.69 -8.57 -20.81
CA ASN A 230 -13.46 -9.53 -19.71
C ASN A 230 -13.31 -8.87 -18.34
N VAL A 231 -13.13 -7.55 -18.27
CA VAL A 231 -12.82 -6.81 -17.02
C VAL A 231 -13.83 -7.09 -15.91
N SER A 232 -15.12 -7.01 -16.21
CA SER A 232 -16.18 -7.18 -15.20
C SER A 232 -16.22 -8.59 -14.63
N ASP A 233 -16.09 -9.60 -15.48
CA ASP A 233 -16.06 -11.00 -15.08
C ASP A 233 -14.80 -11.30 -14.26
N PHE A 234 -13.64 -10.85 -14.73
CA PHE A 234 -12.37 -11.00 -14.02
C PHE A 234 -12.41 -10.38 -12.62
N ILE A 235 -12.87 -9.14 -12.51
CA ILE A 235 -13.00 -8.44 -11.22
C ILE A 235 -13.93 -9.20 -10.27
N ASN A 236 -15.05 -9.71 -10.76
CA ASN A 236 -15.98 -10.47 -9.94
C ASN A 236 -15.35 -11.78 -9.41
N LYS A 237 -14.50 -12.43 -10.19
CA LYS A 237 -13.79 -13.65 -9.80
C LYS A 237 -12.71 -13.41 -8.74
N ILE A 238 -12.02 -12.25 -8.78
CA ILE A 238 -10.93 -11.97 -7.82
C ILE A 238 -11.36 -11.25 -6.55
N LYS A 239 -12.57 -10.65 -6.53
CA LYS A 239 -13.09 -9.94 -5.34
C LYS A 239 -13.20 -10.81 -4.11
N ASP A 240 -13.48 -12.09 -4.30
CA ASP A 240 -13.77 -13.03 -3.22
C ASP A 240 -13.27 -14.42 -3.61
N VAL A 241 -12.01 -14.66 -3.32
CA VAL A 241 -11.33 -15.90 -3.67
C VAL A 241 -11.21 -16.78 -2.43
N HIS A 242 -11.74 -17.99 -2.51
CA HIS A 242 -11.64 -18.99 -1.46
C HIS A 242 -10.47 -19.93 -1.73
N ILE A 243 -9.50 -19.96 -0.82
CA ILE A 243 -8.36 -20.89 -0.88
C ILE A 243 -8.39 -21.81 0.34
N SER A 244 -8.38 -23.12 0.07
CA SER A 244 -8.17 -24.14 1.08
C SER A 244 -6.70 -24.56 1.09
N HIS A 245 -6.09 -24.56 2.25
CA HIS A 245 -4.71 -25.02 2.45
C HIS A 245 -4.63 -25.95 3.64
N GLU A 246 -3.96 -27.09 3.43
CA GLU A 246 -3.70 -28.09 4.47
C GLU A 246 -2.21 -28.12 4.81
N TYR A 247 -1.91 -27.96 6.10
CA TYR A 247 -0.56 -28.02 6.63
C TYR A 247 -0.56 -28.74 8.00
N ARG A 248 0.28 -29.77 8.15
CA ARG A 248 0.38 -30.61 9.37
C ARG A 248 -0.97 -31.16 9.82
N SER A 249 -1.76 -31.67 8.87
CA SER A 249 -3.11 -32.24 9.08
C SER A 249 -4.17 -31.23 9.58
N VAL A 250 -3.87 -29.92 9.50
CA VAL A 250 -4.84 -28.86 9.77
C VAL A 250 -5.24 -28.22 8.45
N LYS A 251 -6.49 -28.43 8.03
CA LYS A 251 -7.08 -27.75 6.87
C LYS A 251 -7.67 -26.43 7.32
N ARG A 252 -7.29 -25.35 6.62
CA ARG A 252 -7.86 -24.00 6.82
C ARG A 252 -8.34 -23.43 5.50
N GLU A 253 -9.41 -22.68 5.58
CA GLU A 253 -9.97 -21.94 4.44
C GLU A 253 -9.76 -20.45 4.67
N PHE A 254 -9.36 -19.74 3.62
CA PHE A 254 -9.12 -18.31 3.61
C PHE A 254 -9.99 -17.68 2.54
N GLN A 255 -10.66 -16.62 2.93
CA GLN A 255 -11.35 -15.72 2.02
C GLN A 255 -10.41 -14.54 1.75
N LEU A 256 -9.96 -14.41 0.51
CA LEU A 256 -9.01 -13.40 0.07
C LEU A 256 -9.71 -12.45 -0.89
N GLY A 257 -9.88 -11.21 -0.45
CA GLY A 257 -10.38 -10.14 -1.30
C GLY A 257 -9.25 -9.29 -1.89
N VAL A 258 -9.58 -8.33 -2.73
CA VAL A 258 -8.59 -7.44 -3.35
C VAL A 258 -9.00 -5.98 -3.25
N THR A 259 -7.99 -5.09 -3.13
CA THR A 259 -8.13 -3.67 -3.50
C THR A 259 -7.56 -3.50 -4.89
N ALA A 260 -8.28 -2.87 -5.81
CA ALA A 260 -7.86 -2.78 -7.20
C ALA A 260 -8.01 -1.40 -7.82
N GLY A 261 -7.06 -1.06 -8.69
CA GLY A 261 -7.13 0.09 -9.60
C GLY A 261 -7.23 -0.40 -11.04
N ILE A 262 -8.23 0.09 -11.76
CA ILE A 262 -8.54 -0.28 -13.14
C ILE A 262 -8.23 0.91 -14.05
N ALA A 263 -7.58 0.68 -15.17
CA ALA A 263 -7.29 1.73 -16.15
C ALA A 263 -7.48 1.24 -17.58
N GLY A 264 -8.37 1.87 -18.34
CA GLY A 264 -8.43 1.69 -19.78
C GLY A 264 -7.11 2.11 -20.44
N LEU A 265 -6.64 1.32 -21.40
CA LEU A 265 -5.35 1.54 -22.03
C LEU A 265 -5.46 2.27 -23.39
N GLU A 266 -6.63 2.79 -23.72
CA GLU A 266 -6.81 3.63 -24.90
C GLU A 266 -5.86 4.84 -24.87
N GLY A 267 -5.21 5.10 -26.02
CA GLY A 267 -4.26 6.20 -26.19
C GLY A 267 -2.93 6.04 -25.45
N VAL A 268 -2.64 4.87 -24.87
CA VAL A 268 -1.34 4.56 -24.28
C VAL A 268 -0.30 4.40 -25.39
N ALA A 269 0.75 5.22 -25.33
CA ALA A 269 1.83 5.21 -26.31
C ALA A 269 3.11 4.53 -25.77
N LYS A 270 3.27 4.44 -24.45
CA LYS A 270 4.45 3.87 -23.81
C LYS A 270 4.06 2.84 -22.75
N PRO A 271 4.77 1.70 -22.63
CA PRO A 271 4.44 0.65 -21.67
C PRO A 271 4.39 1.15 -20.22
N ARG A 272 5.24 2.11 -19.86
CA ARG A 272 5.26 2.71 -18.51
C ARG A 272 3.95 3.42 -18.14
N GLU A 273 3.17 3.87 -19.13
CA GLU A 273 1.87 4.50 -18.88
C GLU A 273 0.84 3.50 -18.35
N VAL A 274 0.95 2.22 -18.74
CA VAL A 274 0.11 1.14 -18.19
C VAL A 274 0.27 1.10 -16.68
N MET A 275 1.53 1.01 -16.21
CA MET A 275 1.84 0.98 -14.78
C MET A 275 1.44 2.27 -14.08
N ALA A 276 1.70 3.42 -14.70
CA ALA A 276 1.36 4.71 -14.12
C ALA A 276 -0.16 4.85 -13.89
N ARG A 277 -0.99 4.60 -14.91
CA ARG A 277 -2.45 4.72 -14.80
C ARG A 277 -3.05 3.73 -13.80
N THR A 278 -2.63 2.45 -13.86
CA THR A 278 -3.13 1.41 -12.95
C THR A 278 -2.71 1.66 -11.50
N SER A 279 -1.47 2.11 -11.28
CA SER A 279 -0.93 2.47 -9.96
C SER A 279 -1.66 3.67 -9.34
N ILE A 280 -1.96 4.70 -10.14
CA ILE A 280 -2.74 5.87 -9.73
C ILE A 280 -4.15 5.44 -9.28
N ALA A 281 -4.84 4.62 -10.07
CA ALA A 281 -6.16 4.10 -9.70
C ALA A 281 -6.11 3.24 -8.43
N TYR A 282 -5.08 2.39 -8.30
CA TYR A 282 -4.87 1.59 -7.09
C TYR A 282 -4.59 2.44 -5.85
N GLN A 283 -3.77 3.49 -5.96
CA GLN A 283 -3.53 4.42 -4.85
C GLN A 283 -4.82 5.10 -4.41
N ALA A 284 -5.68 5.50 -5.35
CA ALA A 284 -7.00 6.05 -5.04
C ALA A 284 -7.89 5.00 -4.34
N ALA A 285 -7.93 3.75 -4.84
CA ALA A 285 -8.68 2.67 -4.21
C ALA A 285 -8.20 2.40 -2.78
N ARG A 286 -6.89 2.39 -2.56
CA ARG A 286 -6.31 2.22 -1.22
C ARG A 286 -6.69 3.33 -0.25
N LYS A 287 -6.87 4.58 -0.73
CA LYS A 287 -7.34 5.70 0.09
C LYS A 287 -8.81 5.56 0.49
N THR A 288 -9.62 4.97 -0.39
CA THR A 288 -11.06 4.74 -0.11
C THR A 288 -11.27 3.65 0.94
N GLY A 289 -10.35 2.70 1.04
CA GLY A 289 -10.40 1.63 2.04
C GLY A 289 -10.17 0.24 1.45
N ALA A 290 -10.11 -0.74 2.34
CA ALA A 290 -9.92 -2.14 2.00
C ALA A 290 -11.10 -2.68 1.16
N GLY A 291 -10.85 -3.41 0.08
CA GLY A 291 -11.86 -3.96 -0.83
C GLY A 291 -12.36 -2.98 -1.90
N SER A 292 -11.86 -1.75 -1.90
CA SER A 292 -12.28 -0.75 -2.88
C SER A 292 -11.70 -1.02 -4.26
N ILE A 293 -12.49 -0.69 -5.27
CA ILE A 293 -12.10 -0.77 -6.68
C ILE A 293 -12.35 0.60 -7.31
N VAL A 294 -11.30 1.20 -7.88
CA VAL A 294 -11.36 2.53 -8.47
C VAL A 294 -10.90 2.46 -9.92
N VAL A 295 -11.64 3.14 -10.79
CA VAL A 295 -11.28 3.30 -12.21
C VAL A 295 -10.49 4.59 -12.37
N TYR A 296 -9.37 4.51 -13.08
CA TYR A 296 -8.53 5.65 -13.42
C TYR A 296 -9.30 6.70 -14.19
N THR A 297 -9.18 7.94 -13.75
CA THR A 297 -9.57 9.13 -14.52
C THR A 297 -8.47 10.19 -14.42
N LYS A 298 -8.48 11.15 -15.35
CA LYS A 298 -7.53 12.27 -15.31
C LYS A 298 -7.70 13.15 -14.08
N GLU A 299 -8.93 13.24 -13.55
CA GLU A 299 -9.25 13.95 -12.32
C GLU A 299 -8.58 13.29 -11.11
N ILE A 300 -8.65 11.95 -11.00
CA ILE A 300 -7.97 11.19 -9.94
C ILE A 300 -6.45 11.42 -10.02
N GLN A 301 -5.88 11.38 -11.21
CA GLN A 301 -4.46 11.68 -11.41
C GLN A 301 -4.10 13.07 -10.91
N LYS A 302 -4.89 14.08 -11.30
CA LYS A 302 -4.68 15.47 -10.90
C LYS A 302 -4.76 15.62 -9.37
N HIS A 303 -5.79 15.05 -8.73
CA HIS A 303 -5.91 15.10 -7.28
C HIS A 303 -4.74 14.44 -6.55
N LEU A 304 -4.25 13.31 -7.05
CA LEU A 304 -3.08 12.66 -6.44
C LEU A 304 -1.80 13.47 -6.60
N MET A 305 -1.62 14.14 -7.75
CA MET A 305 -0.49 15.04 -7.97
C MET A 305 -0.58 16.27 -7.07
N ASP A 306 -1.76 16.87 -6.96
CA ASP A 306 -2.02 18.00 -6.06
C ASP A 306 -1.71 17.62 -4.59
N ASP A 307 -2.14 16.43 -4.15
CA ASP A 307 -1.84 15.91 -2.80
C ASP A 307 -0.32 15.79 -2.55
N GLN A 308 0.41 15.24 -3.52
CA GLN A 308 1.87 15.09 -3.41
C GLN A 308 2.59 16.46 -3.40
N GLU A 309 2.10 17.40 -4.20
CA GLU A 309 2.64 18.77 -4.21
C GLU A 309 2.45 19.46 -2.84
N ILE A 310 1.27 19.32 -2.23
CA ILE A 310 0.97 19.81 -0.89
C ILE A 310 1.96 19.27 0.14
N LEU A 311 2.13 17.93 0.17
CA LEU A 311 3.05 17.29 1.12
C LEU A 311 4.51 17.70 0.91
N ALA A 312 4.93 17.84 -0.35
CA ALA A 312 6.29 18.27 -0.68
C ALA A 312 6.55 19.74 -0.30
N ALA A 313 5.55 20.62 -0.47
CA ALA A 313 5.68 22.04 -0.16
C ALA A 313 5.58 22.34 1.33
N PHE A 314 4.83 21.53 2.11
CA PHE A 314 4.49 21.80 3.51
C PHE A 314 5.68 22.16 4.41
N PRO A 315 6.82 21.45 4.43
CA PRO A 315 7.93 21.76 5.35
C PRO A 315 8.51 23.14 5.13
N GLN A 316 8.65 23.56 3.86
CA GLN A 316 9.18 24.87 3.51
C GLN A 316 8.16 25.98 3.75
N ALA A 317 6.90 25.76 3.41
CA ALA A 317 5.80 26.68 3.65
C ALA A 317 5.62 27.00 5.15
N LEU A 318 5.80 25.98 6.01
CA LEU A 318 5.74 26.17 7.47
C LEU A 318 6.86 27.11 7.96
N VAL A 319 8.09 26.90 7.48
CA VAL A 319 9.26 27.75 7.84
C VAL A 319 9.13 29.15 7.24
N ALA A 320 8.59 29.28 6.03
CA ALA A 320 8.37 30.55 5.36
C ALA A 320 7.22 31.39 5.99
N GLY A 321 6.43 30.81 6.91
CA GLY A 321 5.29 31.51 7.53
C GLY A 321 4.10 31.67 6.59
N GLU A 322 3.95 30.79 5.59
CA GLU A 322 2.81 30.80 4.68
C GLU A 322 1.50 30.35 5.34
N PHE A 323 1.59 29.68 6.50
CA PHE A 323 0.43 29.33 7.31
C PHE A 323 0.10 30.46 8.27
N VAL A 324 -1.07 31.05 8.09
CA VAL A 324 -1.56 32.18 8.90
C VAL A 324 -2.81 31.80 9.68
N VAL A 325 -3.01 32.46 10.82
CA VAL A 325 -4.17 32.26 11.68
C VAL A 325 -5.28 33.23 11.30
N TYR A 326 -6.44 32.71 10.99
CA TYR A 326 -7.70 33.45 10.97
C TYR A 326 -8.45 33.15 12.25
N TYR A 327 -9.14 34.13 12.79
CA TYR A 327 -9.90 34.04 14.04
C TYR A 327 -11.38 34.15 13.76
N GLN A 328 -12.15 33.13 14.14
CA GLN A 328 -13.61 33.20 14.06
C GLN A 328 -14.17 33.50 15.45
N PRO A 329 -14.90 34.62 15.64
CA PRO A 329 -15.43 35.00 16.93
C PRO A 329 -16.47 34.00 17.45
N LYS A 330 -16.34 33.62 18.73
CA LYS A 330 -17.33 32.93 19.53
C LYS A 330 -18.08 34.00 20.36
N VAL A 331 -19.40 34.12 20.17
CA VAL A 331 -20.19 35.24 20.71
C VAL A 331 -21.22 34.73 21.70
N ARG A 332 -21.32 35.36 22.88
CA ARG A 332 -22.39 35.05 23.85
C ARG A 332 -23.75 35.50 23.31
N ILE A 333 -24.74 34.65 23.39
CA ILE A 333 -26.10 34.99 22.92
C ILE A 333 -26.73 36.08 23.80
N ALA A 334 -26.50 36.02 25.11
CA ALA A 334 -27.17 36.85 26.09
C ALA A 334 -26.89 38.37 25.94
N ASP A 335 -25.65 38.73 25.68
CA ASP A 335 -25.19 40.13 25.64
C ASP A 335 -24.42 40.49 24.36
N LYS A 336 -24.32 39.58 23.41
CA LYS A 336 -23.57 39.71 22.15
C LYS A 336 -22.10 40.08 22.35
N SER A 337 -21.54 39.80 23.52
CA SER A 337 -20.11 40.01 23.78
C SER A 337 -19.28 38.91 23.16
N ILE A 338 -18.06 39.27 22.71
CA ILE A 338 -17.11 38.28 22.23
C ILE A 338 -16.57 37.49 23.43
N TYR A 339 -16.94 36.22 23.51
CA TYR A 339 -16.49 35.27 24.52
C TYR A 339 -15.07 34.78 24.27
N GLY A 340 -14.78 34.45 23.02
CA GLY A 340 -13.51 33.88 22.57
C GLY A 340 -13.41 33.88 21.06
N ALA A 341 -12.47 33.11 20.54
CA ALA A 341 -12.39 32.85 19.11
C ALA A 341 -11.84 31.45 18.84
N GLU A 342 -12.14 30.92 17.67
CA GLU A 342 -11.46 29.74 17.13
C GLU A 342 -10.35 30.16 16.18
N ALA A 343 -9.17 29.57 16.36
CA ALA A 343 -8.01 29.75 15.50
C ALA A 343 -8.07 28.78 14.32
N LEU A 344 -8.33 29.31 13.14
CA LEU A 344 -8.47 28.55 11.91
C LEU A 344 -7.28 28.78 10.99
N VAL A 345 -6.58 27.73 10.63
CA VAL A 345 -5.43 27.84 9.72
C VAL A 345 -5.87 28.22 8.30
N ARG A 346 -5.07 29.07 7.65
CA ARG A 346 -5.15 29.35 6.21
C ARG A 346 -3.74 29.26 5.63
N TRP A 347 -3.59 28.59 4.51
CA TRP A 347 -2.32 28.56 3.80
C TRP A 347 -2.34 29.60 2.70
N VAL A 348 -1.50 30.64 2.84
CA VAL A 348 -1.38 31.72 1.84
C VAL A 348 -0.17 31.44 0.97
N ARG A 349 -0.42 30.99 -0.25
CA ARG A 349 0.61 30.67 -1.22
C ARG A 349 0.41 31.52 -2.47
N ASP A 350 1.46 32.20 -2.92
CA ASP A 350 1.42 33.08 -4.10
C ASP A 350 0.28 34.11 -4.08
N GLY A 351 -0.05 34.63 -2.89
CA GLY A 351 -1.13 35.59 -2.68
C GLY A 351 -2.55 35.00 -2.70
N GLN A 352 -2.67 33.66 -2.82
CA GLN A 352 -3.96 32.96 -2.79
C GLN A 352 -4.12 32.18 -1.50
N VAL A 353 -5.35 32.13 -0.99
CA VAL A 353 -5.69 31.34 0.20
C VAL A 353 -6.10 29.94 -0.21
N VAL A 354 -5.32 28.94 0.18
CA VAL A 354 -5.64 27.53 0.07
C VAL A 354 -6.48 27.13 1.30
N THR A 355 -7.66 26.52 1.05
CA THR A 355 -8.58 26.14 2.11
C THR A 355 -8.09 24.92 2.90
N PRO A 356 -8.36 24.81 4.22
CA PRO A 356 -7.96 23.68 5.06
C PRO A 356 -8.41 22.31 4.51
N ALA A 357 -9.63 22.23 3.98
CA ALA A 357 -10.16 20.99 3.39
C ALA A 357 -9.27 20.41 2.27
N ARG A 358 -8.40 21.23 1.68
CA ARG A 358 -7.51 20.79 0.61
C ARG A 358 -6.20 20.20 1.13
N PHE A 359 -5.69 20.60 2.29
CA PHE A 359 -4.37 20.17 2.79
C PHE A 359 -4.42 19.41 4.12
N ILE A 360 -5.36 19.72 5.04
CA ILE A 360 -5.45 19.04 6.34
C ILE A 360 -5.55 17.52 6.19
N PRO A 361 -6.46 16.94 5.35
CA PRO A 361 -6.59 15.49 5.23
C PRO A 361 -5.31 14.80 4.73
N GLN A 362 -4.51 15.48 3.91
CA GLN A 362 -3.22 14.97 3.44
C GLN A 362 -2.19 14.93 4.57
N LEU A 363 -2.09 16.03 5.32
CA LEU A 363 -1.17 16.15 6.46
C LEU A 363 -1.52 15.18 7.58
N GLU A 364 -2.81 14.93 7.83
CA GLU A 364 -3.27 13.94 8.82
C GLU A 364 -2.87 12.51 8.43
N ARG A 365 -3.05 12.13 7.14
CA ARG A 365 -2.66 10.80 6.67
C ARG A 365 -1.18 10.51 6.87
N GLU A 366 -0.32 11.51 6.64
CA GLU A 366 1.14 11.40 6.79
C GLU A 366 1.63 11.71 8.22
N GLY A 367 0.73 12.14 9.13
CA GLY A 367 1.09 12.54 10.48
C GLY A 367 1.77 13.92 10.59
N SER A 368 1.93 14.63 9.48
CA SER A 368 2.56 15.94 9.46
C SER A 368 1.69 17.05 10.07
N VAL A 369 0.39 16.80 10.22
CA VAL A 369 -0.58 17.72 10.86
C VAL A 369 -0.15 18.11 12.27
N CYS A 370 0.45 17.20 13.04
CA CYS A 370 0.94 17.52 14.39
C CYS A 370 1.93 18.68 14.41
N ARG A 371 2.77 18.82 13.40
CA ARG A 371 3.68 19.98 13.30
C ARG A 371 2.94 21.27 13.03
N LEU A 372 1.86 21.21 12.24
CA LEU A 372 1.01 22.35 11.96
C LEU A 372 0.26 22.81 13.22
N ASP A 373 -0.30 21.89 14.00
CA ASP A 373 -1.06 22.20 15.20
C ASP A 373 -0.19 22.88 16.26
N TYR A 374 1.03 22.39 16.50
CA TYR A 374 1.97 23.09 17.38
C TYR A 374 2.38 24.47 16.83
N TYR A 375 2.58 24.61 15.53
CA TYR A 375 2.85 25.91 14.92
C TYR A 375 1.67 26.86 15.14
N MET A 376 0.44 26.41 14.96
CA MET A 376 -0.77 27.20 15.20
C MET A 376 -0.86 27.65 16.66
N LEU A 377 -0.58 26.75 17.61
CA LEU A 377 -0.53 27.09 19.03
C LEU A 377 0.52 28.20 19.32
N GLU A 378 1.72 28.10 18.74
CA GLU A 378 2.75 29.11 18.88
C GLU A 378 2.29 30.46 18.31
N GLN A 379 1.65 30.49 17.13
CA GLN A 379 1.11 31.69 16.52
C GLN A 379 0.03 32.35 17.39
N VAL A 380 -0.88 31.56 17.97
CA VAL A 380 -1.93 32.04 18.88
C VAL A 380 -1.32 32.59 20.18
N CYS A 381 -0.38 31.87 20.79
CA CYS A 381 0.33 32.37 21.98
C CYS A 381 1.07 33.69 21.69
N GLY A 382 1.74 33.80 20.54
CA GLY A 382 2.40 35.01 20.10
C GLY A 382 1.44 36.20 19.90
N PHE A 383 0.26 35.93 19.33
CA PHE A 383 -0.81 36.91 19.18
C PHE A 383 -1.31 37.43 20.54
N LEU A 384 -1.66 36.54 21.45
CA LEU A 384 -2.15 36.89 22.79
C LEU A 384 -1.09 37.67 23.58
N LYS A 385 0.16 37.22 23.50
CA LYS A 385 1.29 37.95 24.16
C LYS A 385 1.49 39.35 23.61
N SER A 386 1.40 39.52 22.30
CA SER A 386 1.50 40.84 21.66
C SER A 386 0.43 41.80 22.18
N ARG A 387 -0.82 41.34 22.30
CA ARG A 387 -1.92 42.16 22.82
C ARG A 387 -1.78 42.46 24.32
N LEU A 388 -1.37 41.47 25.12
CA LEU A 388 -1.09 41.68 26.56
C LEU A 388 -0.02 42.74 26.77
N ASN A 389 1.07 42.70 26.00
CA ASN A 389 2.15 43.66 26.11
C ASN A 389 1.72 45.08 25.73
N LYS A 390 0.67 45.23 24.91
CA LYS A 390 0.06 46.53 24.54
C LYS A 390 -1.04 46.94 25.51
N GLY A 391 -1.33 46.16 26.57
CA GLY A 391 -2.43 46.42 27.50
C GLY A 391 -3.84 46.30 26.86
N GLN A 392 -3.96 45.59 25.75
CA GLN A 392 -5.19 45.43 25.00
C GLN A 392 -6.01 44.23 25.53
N LYS A 393 -7.33 44.26 25.31
CA LYS A 393 -8.24 43.18 25.67
C LYS A 393 -7.86 41.89 24.95
N ILE A 394 -7.78 40.78 25.68
CA ILE A 394 -7.65 39.43 25.14
C ILE A 394 -8.86 38.60 25.52
N VAL A 395 -9.08 37.55 24.75
CA VAL A 395 -10.15 36.54 24.96
C VAL A 395 -9.57 35.15 24.79
N PRO A 396 -10.18 34.10 25.35
CA PRO A 396 -9.77 32.73 25.10
C PRO A 396 -9.79 32.40 23.61
N VAL A 397 -8.78 31.64 23.16
CA VAL A 397 -8.68 31.19 21.78
C VAL A 397 -8.56 29.68 21.76
N SER A 398 -9.45 29.02 21.05
CA SER A 398 -9.36 27.59 20.82
C SER A 398 -8.43 27.28 19.63
N VAL A 399 -7.65 26.22 19.78
CA VAL A 399 -6.73 25.70 18.78
C VAL A 399 -7.05 24.23 18.51
N ASN A 400 -7.23 23.91 17.26
CA ASN A 400 -7.52 22.56 16.80
C ASN A 400 -6.27 21.68 16.94
N PHE A 401 -6.46 20.49 17.49
CA PHE A 401 -5.44 19.45 17.59
C PHE A 401 -5.98 18.15 17.00
N SER A 402 -5.30 17.62 15.99
CA SER A 402 -5.65 16.35 15.37
C SER A 402 -5.54 15.21 16.39
N ARG A 403 -6.42 14.24 16.31
CA ARG A 403 -6.37 13.00 17.11
C ARG A 403 -5.06 12.22 16.95
N ARG A 404 -4.25 12.51 15.92
CA ARG A 404 -2.91 11.94 15.75
C ARG A 404 -2.00 12.21 16.93
N HIS A 405 -2.22 13.31 17.64
CA HIS A 405 -1.48 13.65 18.85
C HIS A 405 -1.72 12.69 20.02
N LEU A 406 -2.82 11.91 20.03
CA LEU A 406 -3.08 10.92 21.08
C LEU A 406 -2.02 9.80 21.11
N GLU A 407 -1.24 9.63 20.04
CA GLU A 407 -0.10 8.72 19.98
C GLU A 407 1.16 9.30 20.64
N GLU A 408 1.20 10.61 20.97
CA GLU A 408 2.34 11.29 21.59
C GLU A 408 2.24 11.22 23.12
N SER A 409 3.21 10.59 23.77
CA SER A 409 3.23 10.44 25.23
C SER A 409 3.48 11.77 25.98
N ASP A 410 4.09 12.74 25.32
CA ASP A 410 4.48 14.05 25.86
C ASP A 410 3.60 15.22 25.38
N LEU A 411 2.42 14.94 24.80
CA LEU A 411 1.50 15.92 24.26
C LEU A 411 1.19 17.06 25.24
N VAL A 412 0.78 16.71 26.47
CA VAL A 412 0.38 17.71 27.47
C VAL A 412 1.56 18.58 27.89
N GLU A 413 2.74 17.99 28.06
CA GLU A 413 3.98 18.68 28.40
C GLU A 413 4.40 19.66 27.30
N ARG A 414 4.27 19.27 26.04
CA ARG A 414 4.58 20.14 24.90
C ARG A 414 3.60 21.30 24.77
N ILE A 415 2.31 21.07 24.94
CA ILE A 415 1.30 22.13 24.94
C ILE A 415 1.59 23.11 26.08
N THR A 416 1.69 22.63 27.31
CA THR A 416 1.95 23.47 28.49
C THR A 416 3.27 24.24 28.37
N GLY A 417 4.34 23.57 27.96
CA GLY A 417 5.64 24.18 27.77
C GLY A 417 5.64 25.27 26.69
N THR A 418 4.83 25.09 25.63
CA THR A 418 4.65 26.14 24.61
C THR A 418 3.96 27.36 25.19
N ILE A 419 2.83 27.21 25.89
CA ILE A 419 2.08 28.31 26.50
C ILE A 419 2.96 29.06 27.52
N ASP A 420 3.65 28.32 28.39
CA ASP A 420 4.52 28.88 29.45
C ASP A 420 5.69 29.69 28.88
N ARG A 421 6.28 29.24 27.77
CA ARG A 421 7.35 29.96 27.05
C ARG A 421 6.92 31.35 26.63
N PHE A 422 5.66 31.56 26.26
CA PHE A 422 5.10 32.88 25.94
C PHE A 422 4.62 33.64 27.18
N GLY A 423 4.56 33.01 28.34
CA GLY A 423 4.05 33.59 29.58
C GLY A 423 2.61 34.07 29.46
N ILE A 424 1.76 33.25 28.86
CA ILE A 424 0.32 33.45 28.75
C ILE A 424 -0.36 32.63 29.87
N ASP A 425 -1.40 33.22 30.50
CA ASP A 425 -2.24 32.46 31.39
C ASP A 425 -2.97 31.36 30.59
N ARG A 426 -2.86 30.14 31.06
CA ARG A 426 -3.34 28.93 30.37
C ARG A 426 -4.85 28.93 30.13
N SER A 427 -5.62 29.69 30.93
CA SER A 427 -7.06 29.88 30.77
C SER A 427 -7.46 30.59 29.47
N TYR A 428 -6.51 31.23 28.79
CA TYR A 428 -6.73 31.86 27.47
C TYR A 428 -6.51 30.89 26.30
N ILE A 429 -6.15 29.65 26.55
CA ILE A 429 -6.02 28.62 25.51
C ILE A 429 -7.05 27.52 25.76
N GLU A 430 -7.80 27.18 24.72
CA GLU A 430 -8.68 26.02 24.69
C GLU A 430 -8.14 25.04 23.63
N ILE A 431 -8.00 23.77 23.99
CA ILE A 431 -7.59 22.72 23.05
C ILE A 431 -8.86 22.03 22.52
N GLU A 432 -9.00 22.06 21.22
CA GLU A 432 -10.15 21.52 20.50
C GLU A 432 -9.76 20.19 19.84
N LEU A 433 -10.49 19.12 20.18
CA LEU A 433 -10.26 17.78 19.67
C LEU A 433 -11.44 17.34 18.81
N THR A 434 -11.19 16.66 17.69
CA THR A 434 -12.25 16.12 16.83
C THR A 434 -12.84 14.84 17.42
N GLU A 435 -14.14 14.60 17.19
CA GLU A 435 -14.85 13.37 17.61
C GLU A 435 -14.17 12.14 16.99
N SER A 436 -14.04 11.03 17.75
CA SER A 436 -13.47 9.75 17.29
C SER A 436 -14.52 8.65 17.33
N GLU A 437 -14.63 7.88 16.25
CA GLU A 437 -15.49 6.68 16.19
C GLU A 437 -14.88 5.45 16.89
N ASP A 438 -13.58 5.47 17.23
CA ASP A 438 -12.87 4.31 17.75
C ASP A 438 -12.89 4.25 19.29
N TYR A 439 -13.53 3.23 19.83
CA TYR A 439 -13.66 2.99 21.27
C TYR A 439 -12.33 2.86 22.03
N GLN A 440 -11.27 2.39 21.36
CA GLN A 440 -9.96 2.22 22.01
C GLN A 440 -9.29 3.55 22.33
N ASN A 441 -9.63 4.61 21.62
CA ASN A 441 -9.05 5.94 21.78
C ASN A 441 -9.70 6.76 22.90
N TYR A 442 -10.88 6.38 23.41
CA TYR A 442 -11.56 7.15 24.48
C TYR A 442 -10.79 7.18 25.81
N GLU A 443 -10.14 6.08 26.20
CA GLU A 443 -9.38 6.05 27.45
C GLU A 443 -8.15 6.96 27.38
N ILE A 444 -7.46 6.93 26.25
CA ILE A 444 -6.29 7.80 26.00
C ILE A 444 -6.73 9.26 25.96
N MET A 445 -7.80 9.57 25.22
CA MET A 445 -8.35 10.92 25.12
C MET A 445 -8.81 11.44 26.48
N SER A 446 -9.52 10.64 27.28
CA SER A 446 -9.94 11.00 28.65
C SER A 446 -8.74 11.37 29.51
N SER A 447 -7.69 10.54 29.49
CA SER A 447 -6.46 10.81 30.25
C SER A 447 -5.76 12.09 29.81
N VAL A 448 -5.70 12.37 28.51
CA VAL A 448 -5.13 13.62 27.99
C VAL A 448 -5.94 14.83 28.45
N ILE A 449 -7.27 14.76 28.38
CA ILE A 449 -8.18 15.86 28.78
C ILE A 449 -8.09 16.11 30.29
N GLU A 450 -8.08 15.07 31.12
CA GLU A 450 -7.89 15.20 32.57
C GLU A 450 -6.56 15.91 32.91
N ARG A 451 -5.46 15.50 32.27
CA ARG A 451 -4.14 16.12 32.46
C ARG A 451 -4.09 17.58 31.99
N LEU A 452 -4.77 17.94 30.87
CA LEU A 452 -4.88 19.33 30.41
C LEU A 452 -5.67 20.17 31.42
N LYS A 453 -6.79 19.64 31.92
CA LYS A 453 -7.63 20.29 32.92
C LYS A 453 -6.89 20.54 34.24
N GLU A 454 -6.12 19.53 34.74
CA GLU A 454 -5.25 19.69 35.92
C GLU A 454 -4.22 20.81 35.75
N ARG A 455 -3.82 21.10 34.50
CA ARG A 455 -2.89 22.16 34.14
C ARG A 455 -3.58 23.51 33.89
N GLY A 456 -4.93 23.58 34.03
CA GLY A 456 -5.72 24.80 33.84
C GLY A 456 -5.98 25.17 32.38
N ILE A 457 -5.90 24.19 31.47
CA ILE A 457 -6.18 24.37 30.04
C ILE A 457 -7.58 23.81 29.78
N SER A 458 -8.48 24.64 29.22
CA SER A 458 -9.82 24.21 28.82
C SER A 458 -9.79 23.32 27.59
N THR A 459 -10.76 22.42 27.50
CA THR A 459 -10.89 21.50 26.36
C THR A 459 -12.29 21.53 25.78
N SER A 460 -12.39 21.41 24.46
CA SER A 460 -13.64 21.28 23.74
C SER A 460 -13.60 20.11 22.76
N ILE A 461 -14.78 19.61 22.41
CA ILE A 461 -14.95 18.64 21.34
C ILE A 461 -15.65 19.29 20.16
N ASP A 462 -15.15 19.00 18.97
CA ASP A 462 -15.70 19.49 17.70
C ASP A 462 -16.62 18.47 17.04
N ASP A 463 -17.50 18.96 16.14
CA ASP A 463 -18.41 18.15 15.32
C ASP A 463 -19.36 17.23 16.12
N PHE A 464 -19.72 17.61 17.36
CA PHE A 464 -20.60 16.78 18.19
C PHE A 464 -21.94 16.51 17.51
N GLY A 465 -22.23 15.21 17.33
CA GLY A 465 -23.49 14.72 16.77
C GLY A 465 -23.39 14.22 15.33
N THR A 466 -22.24 14.34 14.68
CA THR A 466 -22.02 13.76 13.35
C THR A 466 -21.70 12.27 13.40
N GLY A 467 -21.27 11.75 14.57
CA GLY A 467 -20.88 10.34 14.80
C GLY A 467 -21.90 9.55 15.65
N PHE A 468 -21.82 8.22 15.57
CA PHE A 468 -22.69 7.29 16.31
C PHE A 468 -22.42 7.23 17.83
N SER A 469 -21.35 7.85 18.33
CA SER A 469 -20.84 7.64 19.69
C SER A 469 -20.93 8.84 20.62
N SER A 470 -21.48 9.95 20.15
CA SER A 470 -21.49 11.27 20.83
C SER A 470 -21.97 11.25 22.29
N LEU A 471 -23.04 10.56 22.64
CA LEU A 471 -23.57 10.48 24.01
C LEU A 471 -22.68 9.66 24.96
N ASN A 472 -22.04 8.60 24.46
CA ASN A 472 -21.08 7.82 25.24
C ASN A 472 -19.83 8.61 25.59
N MET A 473 -19.41 9.50 24.70
CA MET A 473 -18.26 10.37 24.90
C MET A 473 -18.53 11.40 26.01
N ILE A 474 -19.68 12.11 25.99
CA ILE A 474 -20.05 13.04 27.07
C ILE A 474 -20.05 12.35 28.45
N LYS A 475 -20.43 11.07 28.50
CA LYS A 475 -20.43 10.29 29.75
C LYS A 475 -19.04 9.96 30.25
N LYS A 476 -18.09 9.74 29.34
CA LYS A 476 -16.76 9.21 29.69
C LYS A 476 -15.68 10.29 29.79
N VAL A 477 -15.86 11.41 29.10
CA VAL A 477 -14.85 12.44 28.96
C VAL A 477 -15.31 13.75 29.60
N ASP A 478 -14.51 14.29 30.52
CA ASP A 478 -14.85 15.52 31.29
C ASP A 478 -14.43 16.80 30.54
N LEU A 479 -15.08 17.06 29.41
CA LEU A 479 -14.88 18.26 28.59
C LEU A 479 -15.46 19.52 29.26
N ASP A 480 -14.92 20.69 28.95
CA ASP A 480 -15.44 22.00 29.42
C ASP A 480 -16.49 22.56 28.46
N THR A 481 -16.30 22.34 27.15
CA THR A 481 -17.15 22.90 26.09
C THR A 481 -17.53 21.83 25.08
N ILE A 482 -18.77 21.86 24.59
CA ILE A 482 -19.30 20.97 23.55
C ILE A 482 -19.73 21.85 22.38
N LYS A 483 -19.11 21.66 21.22
CA LYS A 483 -19.45 22.34 19.97
C LYS A 483 -20.46 21.49 19.21
N ILE A 484 -21.62 22.04 18.96
CA ILE A 484 -22.74 21.35 18.31
C ILE A 484 -22.69 21.70 16.82
N ASP A 485 -22.48 20.68 15.98
CA ASP A 485 -22.41 20.85 14.53
C ASP A 485 -23.75 21.36 13.97
N LYS A 486 -23.64 22.15 12.91
CA LYS A 486 -24.79 22.74 12.21
C LYS A 486 -25.82 21.71 11.72
N SER A 487 -25.40 20.47 11.43
CA SER A 487 -26.30 19.40 10.97
C SER A 487 -27.34 18.98 12.00
N LEU A 488 -27.05 19.21 13.29
CA LEU A 488 -28.02 18.96 14.38
C LEU A 488 -28.96 20.13 14.64
N ILE A 489 -28.59 21.33 14.19
CA ILE A 489 -29.42 22.51 14.45
C ILE A 489 -30.61 22.46 13.48
N PRO A 490 -31.87 22.43 13.98
CA PRO A 490 -33.07 22.33 13.12
C PRO A 490 -33.27 23.64 12.34
N PHE A 491 -32.79 23.69 11.08
CA PHE A 491 -32.89 24.83 10.18
C PHE A 491 -33.55 24.45 8.87
N ASP A 492 -34.09 25.50 8.24
CA ASP A 492 -34.84 25.53 7.00
C ASP A 492 -36.30 25.10 7.14
N ASP A 493 -37.14 26.14 7.31
CA ASP A 493 -38.59 26.11 7.32
C ASP A 493 -39.20 25.48 8.59
N VAL A 494 -39.52 26.36 9.54
CA VAL A 494 -40.28 26.03 10.77
C VAL A 494 -41.59 25.25 10.46
N SER A 495 -42.00 25.26 9.17
CA SER A 495 -43.17 24.52 8.68
C SER A 495 -42.86 23.04 8.33
N ASN A 496 -41.59 22.66 8.12
CA ASN A 496 -41.22 21.33 7.64
C ASN A 496 -40.32 20.53 8.60
N ASN A 497 -39.82 21.16 9.69
CA ASN A 497 -38.99 20.45 10.68
C ASN A 497 -39.83 19.43 11.42
N LYS A 498 -39.44 18.17 11.33
CA LYS A 498 -40.03 17.10 12.12
C LYS A 498 -39.90 17.50 13.59
N HIS A 499 -40.99 17.50 14.32
CA HIS A 499 -41.02 17.76 15.78
C HIS A 499 -39.93 17.01 16.55
N GLN A 500 -39.47 15.87 16.00
CA GLN A 500 -38.39 15.05 16.54
C GLN A 500 -37.04 15.77 16.57
N ASP A 501 -36.66 16.52 15.52
CA ASP A 501 -35.34 17.20 15.43
C ASP A 501 -35.27 18.34 16.47
N ILE A 502 -36.39 19.06 16.65
CA ILE A 502 -36.49 20.12 17.66
C ILE A 502 -36.39 19.54 19.08
N VAL A 503 -37.10 18.45 19.36
CA VAL A 503 -37.05 17.77 20.66
C VAL A 503 -35.67 17.23 20.93
N MET A 504 -35.02 16.62 19.93
CA MET A 504 -33.68 16.08 20.07
C MET A 504 -32.66 17.18 20.37
N PHE A 505 -32.64 18.25 19.58
CA PHE A 505 -31.73 19.37 19.78
C PHE A 505 -31.92 20.05 21.14
N SER A 506 -33.18 20.37 21.53
CA SER A 506 -33.46 20.96 22.83
C SER A 506 -33.05 20.06 23.99
N SER A 507 -33.23 18.75 23.85
CA SER A 507 -32.80 17.77 24.86
C SER A 507 -31.25 17.71 25.00
N ILE A 508 -30.52 17.88 23.90
CA ILE A 508 -29.06 17.94 23.92
C ILE A 508 -28.57 19.19 24.64
N ILE A 509 -29.15 20.38 24.36
CA ILE A 509 -28.79 21.62 25.04
C ILE A 509 -29.09 21.53 26.54
N ASP A 510 -30.27 21.02 26.93
CA ASP A 510 -30.61 20.82 28.34
C ASP A 510 -29.67 19.83 29.03
N LEU A 511 -29.30 18.76 28.36
CA LEU A 511 -28.32 17.78 28.88
C LEU A 511 -26.95 18.42 29.12
N ILE A 512 -26.43 19.19 28.15
CA ILE A 512 -25.14 19.88 28.24
C ILE A 512 -25.16 20.85 29.44
N GLY A 513 -26.24 21.66 29.58
CA GLY A 513 -26.42 22.59 30.68
C GLY A 513 -26.51 21.92 32.05
N ARG A 514 -27.26 20.80 32.18
CA ARG A 514 -27.35 20.00 33.43
C ARG A 514 -26.04 19.36 33.84
N LEU A 515 -25.18 19.05 32.87
CA LEU A 515 -23.82 18.54 33.12
C LEU A 515 -22.84 19.66 33.50
N GLY A 516 -23.29 20.94 33.56
CA GLY A 516 -22.44 22.08 33.86
C GLY A 516 -21.40 22.39 32.79
N LYS A 517 -21.65 21.95 31.52
CA LYS A 517 -20.81 22.20 30.39
C LYS A 517 -21.31 23.39 29.58
N ARG A 518 -20.43 24.04 28.82
CA ARG A 518 -20.80 25.11 27.89
C ARG A 518 -21.23 24.54 26.55
N SER A 519 -22.23 25.13 25.94
CA SER A 519 -22.65 24.81 24.59
C SER A 519 -22.20 25.88 23.61
N VAL A 520 -21.61 25.48 22.49
CA VAL A 520 -21.29 26.33 21.34
C VAL A 520 -22.05 25.79 20.13
N ALA A 521 -22.98 26.56 19.58
CA ALA A 521 -23.64 26.20 18.33
C ALA A 521 -22.88 26.77 17.15
N GLU A 522 -22.51 25.89 16.22
CA GLU A 522 -21.71 26.26 15.05
C GLU A 522 -22.54 26.48 13.79
N GLY A 523 -21.94 27.18 12.80
CA GLY A 523 -22.54 27.40 11.50
C GLY A 523 -23.85 28.21 11.54
N VAL A 524 -24.00 29.07 12.52
CA VAL A 524 -25.20 29.95 12.65
C VAL A 524 -25.06 31.08 11.62
N GLU A 525 -26.03 31.16 10.68
CA GLU A 525 -25.96 32.10 9.55
C GLU A 525 -27.00 33.21 9.60
N THR A 526 -28.11 33.02 10.35
CA THR A 526 -29.21 33.98 10.38
C THR A 526 -29.58 34.43 11.78
N HIS A 527 -30.18 35.63 11.89
CA HIS A 527 -30.69 36.13 13.16
C HIS A 527 -31.85 35.29 13.70
N GLN A 528 -32.67 34.67 12.84
CA GLN A 528 -33.73 33.77 13.28
C GLN A 528 -33.16 32.54 14.01
N GLN A 529 -32.06 32.00 13.52
CA GLN A 529 -31.31 30.91 14.15
C GLN A 529 -30.78 31.35 15.52
N LEU A 530 -30.21 32.55 15.59
CA LEU A 530 -29.66 33.10 16.82
C LEU A 530 -30.75 33.25 17.89
N ASP A 531 -31.92 33.82 17.53
CA ASP A 531 -33.04 34.00 18.44
C ASP A 531 -33.64 32.66 18.93
N TYR A 532 -33.65 31.66 18.03
CA TYR A 532 -34.12 30.33 18.37
C TYR A 532 -33.17 29.63 19.37
N LEU A 533 -31.88 29.67 19.12
CA LEU A 533 -30.85 29.14 20.01
C LEU A 533 -30.87 29.80 21.39
N GLY A 534 -31.07 31.11 21.43
CA GLY A 534 -31.25 31.85 22.69
C GLY A 534 -32.47 31.38 23.51
N LYS A 535 -33.59 31.07 22.86
CA LYS A 535 -34.79 30.51 23.54
C LYS A 535 -34.57 29.11 24.09
N LEU A 536 -33.66 28.34 23.48
CA LEU A 536 -33.31 27.00 23.93
C LEU A 536 -32.21 26.98 25.00
N GLY A 537 -31.67 28.16 25.36
CA GLY A 537 -30.67 28.29 26.41
C GLY A 537 -29.25 27.92 25.95
N CYS A 538 -28.95 27.99 24.65
CA CYS A 538 -27.59 27.87 24.17
C CYS A 538 -26.72 29.06 24.65
N ASP A 539 -25.48 28.81 25.10
CA ASP A 539 -24.65 29.84 25.70
C ASP A 539 -23.94 30.71 24.66
N ILE A 540 -23.35 30.07 23.66
CA ILE A 540 -22.40 30.70 22.73
C ILE A 540 -22.74 30.25 21.32
N VAL A 541 -22.53 31.13 20.36
CA VAL A 541 -22.67 30.84 18.93
C VAL A 541 -21.40 31.22 18.17
N GLN A 542 -21.17 30.49 17.12
CA GLN A 542 -20.12 30.74 16.13
C GLN A 542 -20.74 30.60 14.75
N GLY A 543 -20.55 31.60 13.88
CA GLY A 543 -21.10 31.52 12.53
C GLY A 543 -21.16 32.86 11.81
N TYR A 544 -21.60 32.79 10.55
CA TYR A 544 -21.61 33.95 9.64
C TYR A 544 -22.65 35.02 10.01
N VAL A 545 -23.52 34.70 10.94
CA VAL A 545 -24.44 35.70 11.50
C VAL A 545 -23.69 36.86 12.17
N PHE A 546 -22.50 36.61 12.67
CA PHE A 546 -21.60 37.61 13.22
C PHE A 546 -20.46 37.92 12.26
N ASP A 547 -19.51 36.98 12.08
CA ASP A 547 -18.41 37.12 11.17
C ASP A 547 -17.97 35.77 10.57
N LYS A 548 -17.43 35.84 9.36
CA LYS A 548 -16.59 34.77 8.82
C LYS A 548 -15.26 34.75 9.57
N PRO A 549 -14.45 33.69 9.44
CA PRO A 549 -13.06 33.73 9.95
C PRO A 549 -12.32 34.99 9.48
N LEU A 550 -11.87 35.80 10.42
CA LEU A 550 -11.25 37.10 10.18
C LEU A 550 -9.71 36.99 10.18
N PRO A 551 -9.01 37.68 9.27
CA PRO A 551 -7.58 37.90 9.42
C PRO A 551 -7.27 38.57 10.75
N LYS A 552 -6.03 38.41 11.25
CA LYS A 552 -5.59 38.94 12.54
C LYS A 552 -5.97 40.40 12.78
N ASP A 553 -5.67 41.28 11.83
CA ASP A 553 -5.89 42.73 11.99
C ASP A 553 -7.38 43.11 12.04
N GLU A 554 -8.23 42.35 11.35
CA GLU A 554 -9.68 42.54 11.39
C GLU A 554 -10.24 42.03 12.72
N PHE A 555 -9.74 40.90 13.21
CA PHE A 555 -10.14 40.38 14.51
C PHE A 555 -9.71 41.29 15.66
N GLU A 556 -8.49 41.89 15.59
CA GLU A 556 -8.05 42.90 16.56
C GLU A 556 -9.04 44.08 16.64
N ARG A 557 -9.46 44.63 15.50
CA ARG A 557 -10.48 45.67 15.43
C ARG A 557 -11.83 45.21 15.99
N ARG A 558 -12.24 43.99 15.72
CA ARG A 558 -13.48 43.44 16.23
C ARG A 558 -13.48 43.28 17.76
N LEU A 559 -12.34 42.94 18.37
CA LEU A 559 -12.18 42.88 19.82
C LEU A 559 -12.33 44.24 20.51
N GLU A 560 -12.00 45.34 19.83
CA GLU A 560 -12.09 46.68 20.36
C GLU A 560 -13.52 47.26 20.22
N TRP A 561 -14.17 47.03 19.09
CA TRP A 561 -15.48 47.62 18.80
C TRP A 561 -16.68 46.75 19.22
N GLY A 562 -16.47 45.45 19.33
CA GLY A 562 -17.55 44.52 19.64
C GLY A 562 -18.58 44.42 18.51
N TYR A 563 -19.75 43.91 18.85
CA TYR A 563 -20.93 43.88 17.98
C TYR A 563 -21.94 44.92 18.53
N SER A 564 -22.45 45.76 17.65
CA SER A 564 -23.54 46.66 18.01
C SER A 564 -24.82 45.86 18.32
N LEU A 565 -25.49 46.20 19.42
CA LEU A 565 -26.79 45.62 19.81
C LEU A 565 -27.85 45.94 18.77
#